data_9565871215fbd11fb98372b8dfc71dfe
#
_entry.id   9565871215fbd11fb98372b8dfc71dfe
#
_cell.length_a   1.000
_cell.length_b   1.000
_cell.length_c   1.000
_cell.angle_alpha   90.00
_cell.angle_beta   90.00
_cell.angle_gamma   90.00
#
_symmetry.space_group_name_H-M   'P 1'
#
loop_
_entity.id
_entity.type
_entity.pdbx_description
1 polymer ?
#
loop_
_entity_poly.entity_id
_entity_poly.type
_entity_poly.pdbx_seq_one_letter_code
_entity_poly.pdbx_strand_id
1 'polypeptide(L)'
;LSEINRRITGKQIITCDSGVCVILITHDKAEMRRILDAVKTVAAEEVGRIVSDRRIRVGIGTIEGGIKGIRHTYSNAQDAVKAGEIFKKDRVILEYMGMEIYSSINQMVVSFGERLTRTVLRQLGETEKRVLSQYYKCKEDAALTAEELGMTQEEVRNSLAQVKVNTGLDVNDTEDNFKLHFITIAKKVLENDERIRRNR
;
A
#
# COMPACT_ATOMS: atom_id res chain seq x y z
N LEU A 1 -8.74 22.57 -0.91
CA LEU A 1 -8.33 23.38 0.25
C LEU A 1 -9.36 24.44 0.62
N SER A 2 -9.90 25.20 -0.33
CA SER A 2 -10.93 26.20 -0.09
C SER A 2 -12.16 25.63 0.65
N GLU A 3 -12.59 24.44 0.29
CA GLU A 3 -13.73 23.76 0.90
C GLU A 3 -13.42 23.26 2.32
N ILE A 4 -12.24 22.71 2.55
CA ILE A 4 -11.77 22.35 3.90
C ILE A 4 -11.69 23.62 4.78
N ASN A 5 -11.21 24.72 4.22
CA ASN A 5 -11.15 25.99 4.90
C ASN A 5 -12.54 26.50 5.30
N ARG A 6 -13.54 26.31 4.47
CA ARG A 6 -14.89 26.77 4.70
C ARG A 6 -15.65 25.93 5.73
N ARG A 7 -15.48 24.60 5.71
CA ARG A 7 -16.30 23.66 6.50
C ARG A 7 -15.70 23.25 7.84
N ILE A 8 -14.41 23.43 8.05
CA ILE A 8 -13.74 22.93 9.24
C ILE A 8 -13.13 24.09 10.04
N THR A 9 -13.52 24.21 11.30
CA THR A 9 -12.92 25.16 12.29
C THR A 9 -11.83 24.46 13.10
N GLY A 10 -10.94 25.22 13.74
CA GLY A 10 -9.90 24.68 14.63
C GLY A 10 -8.78 23.90 13.94
N LYS A 11 -8.45 24.24 12.69
CA LYS A 11 -7.40 23.59 11.91
C LYS A 11 -6.17 24.49 11.71
N GLN A 12 -5.03 23.84 11.51
CA GLN A 12 -3.83 24.44 10.95
C GLN A 12 -3.54 23.83 9.58
N ILE A 13 -3.32 24.66 8.56
CA ILE A 13 -2.96 24.22 7.23
C ILE A 13 -1.53 24.65 6.96
N ILE A 14 -0.69 23.67 6.62
CA ILE A 14 0.73 23.87 6.31
C ILE A 14 0.98 23.35 4.90
N THR A 15 1.55 24.18 4.06
CA THR A 15 2.03 23.76 2.74
C THR A 15 3.43 23.17 2.89
N CYS A 16 3.63 21.97 2.34
CA CYS A 16 4.90 21.25 2.34
C CYS A 16 5.35 21.04 0.88
N ASP A 17 6.63 20.77 0.65
CA ASP A 17 7.19 20.53 -0.69
C ASP A 17 6.49 19.39 -1.45
N SER A 18 5.99 18.38 -0.73
CA SER A 18 5.32 17.20 -1.26
C SER A 18 3.79 17.30 -1.28
N GLY A 19 3.21 18.45 -0.86
CA GLY A 19 1.76 18.59 -0.78
C GLY A 19 1.27 19.51 0.32
N VAL A 20 0.11 19.18 0.87
CA VAL A 20 -0.54 19.96 1.93
C VAL A 20 -0.78 19.08 3.16
N CYS A 21 -0.34 19.56 4.31
CA CYS A 21 -0.63 18.97 5.60
C CYS A 21 -1.75 19.77 6.28
N VAL A 22 -2.79 19.08 6.76
CA VAL A 22 -3.85 19.66 7.58
C VAL A 22 -3.75 19.07 8.97
N ILE A 23 -3.49 19.91 9.97
CA ILE A 23 -3.45 19.52 11.37
C ILE A 23 -4.79 19.90 12.00
N LEU A 24 -5.48 18.91 12.55
CA LEU A 24 -6.74 19.08 13.26
C LEU A 24 -6.48 18.93 14.77
N ILE A 25 -6.94 19.87 15.56
CA ILE A 25 -6.75 19.87 17.00
C ILE A 25 -8.11 20.06 17.67
N THR A 26 -8.44 19.16 18.57
CA THR A 26 -9.64 19.26 19.43
C THR A 26 -9.35 18.62 20.79
N HIS A 27 -10.11 19.00 21.80
CA HIS A 27 -10.07 18.41 23.13
C HIS A 27 -11.02 17.20 23.30
N ASP A 28 -11.92 16.99 22.32
CA ASP A 28 -12.91 15.92 22.36
C ASP A 28 -12.66 14.88 21.23
N LYS A 29 -12.55 13.61 21.64
CA LYS A 29 -12.39 12.49 20.70
C LYS A 29 -13.61 12.27 19.78
N ALA A 30 -14.80 12.54 20.28
CA ALA A 30 -16.03 12.38 19.47
C ALA A 30 -16.11 13.48 18.41
N GLU A 31 -15.74 14.71 18.77
CA GLU A 31 -15.61 15.81 17.82
C GLU A 31 -14.53 15.52 16.77
N MET A 32 -13.38 15.00 17.16
CA MET A 32 -12.31 14.62 16.21
C MET A 32 -12.82 13.62 15.17
N ARG A 33 -13.56 12.59 15.58
CA ARG A 33 -14.14 11.62 14.64
C ARG A 33 -15.08 12.29 13.64
N ARG A 34 -15.96 13.17 14.10
CA ARG A 34 -16.88 13.93 13.21
C ARG A 34 -16.12 14.78 12.20
N ILE A 35 -15.05 15.46 12.66
CA ILE A 35 -14.21 16.27 11.79
C ILE A 35 -13.51 15.40 10.75
N LEU A 36 -12.96 14.24 11.15
CA LEU A 36 -12.30 13.32 10.22
C LEU A 36 -13.27 12.77 9.17
N ASP A 37 -14.49 12.41 9.56
CA ASP A 37 -15.51 11.94 8.62
C ASP A 37 -15.91 13.06 7.63
N ALA A 38 -16.02 14.30 8.09
CA ALA A 38 -16.24 15.44 7.21
C ALA A 38 -15.06 15.67 6.24
N VAL A 39 -13.82 15.56 6.71
CA VAL A 39 -12.62 15.64 5.84
C VAL A 39 -12.61 14.54 4.79
N LYS A 40 -12.93 13.30 5.17
CA LYS A 40 -13.01 12.17 4.24
C LYS A 40 -14.06 12.43 3.15
N THR A 41 -15.24 12.88 3.54
CA THR A 41 -16.32 13.20 2.60
C THR A 41 -15.89 14.28 1.61
N VAL A 42 -15.36 15.40 2.11
CA VAL A 42 -14.88 16.49 1.25
C VAL A 42 -13.74 16.04 0.34
N ALA A 43 -12.79 15.27 0.87
CA ALA A 43 -11.69 14.76 0.07
C ALA A 43 -12.17 13.82 -1.05
N ALA A 44 -13.14 12.95 -0.76
CA ALA A 44 -13.73 12.05 -1.77
C ALA A 44 -14.48 12.83 -2.86
N GLU A 45 -15.27 13.82 -2.48
CA GLU A 45 -16.02 14.68 -3.40
C GLU A 45 -15.08 15.50 -4.30
N GLU A 46 -14.07 16.14 -3.71
CA GLU A 46 -13.14 17.01 -4.45
C GLU A 46 -12.23 16.21 -5.38
N VAL A 47 -11.75 15.03 -4.95
CA VAL A 47 -10.96 14.18 -5.83
C VAL A 47 -11.80 13.64 -6.99
N GLY A 48 -13.07 13.33 -6.78
CA GLY A 48 -13.99 12.94 -7.86
C GLY A 48 -14.22 14.05 -8.90
N ARG A 49 -14.04 15.34 -8.53
CA ARG A 49 -14.14 16.49 -9.41
C ARG A 49 -12.87 16.83 -10.17
N ILE A 50 -11.71 16.50 -9.59
CA ILE A 50 -10.38 16.74 -10.20
C ILE A 50 -10.09 15.60 -11.18
N VAL A 51 -10.74 15.68 -12.33
CA VAL A 51 -10.57 14.67 -13.39
C VAL A 51 -9.16 14.71 -13.98
N SER A 52 -8.66 13.58 -14.13
CA SER A 52 -7.87 12.94 -15.16
C SER A 52 -6.40 12.69 -14.91
N ASP A 53 -5.53 13.53 -14.44
CA ASP A 53 -4.10 13.16 -14.60
C ASP A 53 -3.19 13.24 -13.38
N ARG A 54 -3.69 13.68 -12.25
CA ARG A 54 -2.90 13.73 -11.01
C ARG A 54 -3.48 12.78 -9.98
N ARG A 55 -2.74 11.73 -9.64
CA ARG A 55 -3.11 10.81 -8.55
C ARG A 55 -2.98 11.52 -7.21
N ILE A 56 -4.01 12.26 -6.82
CA ILE A 56 -4.11 12.87 -5.50
C ILE A 56 -4.39 11.74 -4.50
N ARG A 57 -3.65 11.74 -3.40
CA ARG A 57 -3.83 10.84 -2.27
C ARG A 57 -3.94 11.62 -0.98
N VAL A 58 -4.78 11.14 -0.09
CA VAL A 58 -5.01 11.73 1.23
C VAL A 58 -4.63 10.68 2.28
N GLY A 59 -3.57 10.94 3.02
CA GLY A 59 -3.16 10.12 4.16
C GLY A 59 -3.78 10.67 5.44
N ILE A 60 -4.35 9.78 6.25
CA ILE A 60 -4.88 10.09 7.57
C ILE A 60 -4.06 9.33 8.60
N GLY A 61 -3.41 10.04 9.51
CA GLY A 61 -2.65 9.47 10.62
C GLY A 61 -3.54 9.06 11.79
N THR A 62 -2.93 8.57 12.84
CA THR A 62 -3.59 8.21 14.10
C THR A 62 -4.03 9.46 14.88
N ILE A 63 -5.00 9.29 15.78
CA ILE A 63 -5.39 10.34 16.74
C ILE A 63 -4.49 10.23 17.96
N GLU A 64 -3.63 11.20 18.16
CA GLU A 64 -2.64 11.22 19.23
C GLU A 64 -2.82 12.42 20.15
N GLY A 65 -2.34 12.30 21.39
CA GLY A 65 -2.39 13.37 22.38
C GLY A 65 -1.07 14.15 22.47
N GLY A 66 -1.18 15.46 22.74
CA GLY A 66 -0.04 16.34 23.01
C GLY A 66 0.83 16.65 21.78
N ILE A 67 1.82 17.54 21.99
CA ILE A 67 2.70 18.04 20.91
C ILE A 67 3.51 16.91 20.24
N LYS A 68 3.97 15.93 20.99
CA LYS A 68 4.70 14.79 20.44
C LYS A 68 3.82 13.95 19.51
N GLY A 69 2.51 13.89 19.78
CA GLY A 69 1.52 13.20 18.96
C GLY A 69 1.41 13.78 17.56
N ILE A 70 1.58 15.09 17.37
CA ILE A 70 1.52 15.73 16.05
C ILE A 70 2.56 15.11 15.10
N ARG A 71 3.80 14.92 15.57
CA ARG A 71 4.85 14.30 14.75
C ARG A 71 4.53 12.85 14.38
N HIS A 72 4.03 12.07 15.33
CA HIS A 72 3.64 10.68 15.10
C HIS A 72 2.49 10.60 14.11
N THR A 73 1.43 11.38 14.32
CA THR A 73 0.28 11.45 13.41
C THR A 73 0.70 11.81 11.99
N TYR A 74 1.58 12.79 11.83
CA TYR A 74 2.09 13.19 10.52
C TYR A 74 2.91 12.08 9.85
N SER A 75 3.83 11.46 10.59
CA SER A 75 4.60 10.31 10.08
C SER A 75 3.68 9.18 9.64
N ASN A 76 2.68 8.83 10.47
CA ASN A 76 1.71 7.78 10.16
C ASN A 76 0.88 8.12 8.91
N ALA A 77 0.48 9.37 8.74
CA ALA A 77 -0.22 9.82 7.53
C ALA A 77 0.64 9.66 6.27
N GLN A 78 1.92 10.03 6.35
CA GLN A 78 2.86 9.85 5.23
C GLN A 78 3.09 8.36 4.91
N ASP A 79 3.24 7.52 5.94
CA ASP A 79 3.44 6.08 5.76
C ASP A 79 2.20 5.41 5.17
N ALA A 80 0.99 5.87 5.54
CA ALA A 80 -0.25 5.41 4.91
C ALA A 80 -0.27 5.72 3.40
N VAL A 81 0.16 6.93 2.99
CA VAL A 81 0.25 7.29 1.57
C VAL A 81 1.27 6.41 0.85
N LYS A 82 2.48 6.26 1.37
CA LYS A 82 3.54 5.43 0.77
C LYS A 82 3.11 3.99 0.61
N ALA A 83 2.55 3.39 1.67
CA ALA A 83 2.03 2.03 1.62
C ALA A 83 0.86 1.91 0.62
N GLY A 84 -0.03 2.90 0.57
CA GLY A 84 -1.15 2.93 -0.37
C GLY A 84 -0.72 2.99 -1.83
N GLU A 85 0.34 3.70 -2.15
CA GLU A 85 0.91 3.73 -3.51
C GLU A 85 1.34 2.35 -4.01
N ILE A 86 1.73 1.48 -3.10
CA ILE A 86 2.21 0.13 -3.41
C ILE A 86 1.05 -0.87 -3.40
N PHE A 87 0.22 -0.84 -2.36
CA PHE A 87 -0.72 -1.91 -2.04
C PHE A 87 -2.19 -1.59 -2.34
N LYS A 88 -2.56 -0.30 -2.38
CA LYS A 88 -3.95 0.18 -2.55
C LYS A 88 -4.02 1.30 -3.58
N LYS A 89 -3.53 1.01 -4.80
CA LYS A 89 -3.38 2.00 -5.88
C LYS A 89 -4.68 2.66 -6.31
N ASP A 90 -5.80 1.98 -6.14
CA ASP A 90 -7.16 2.41 -6.45
C ASP A 90 -7.79 3.30 -5.37
N ARG A 91 -7.20 3.33 -4.16
CA ARG A 91 -7.73 4.14 -3.06
C ARG A 91 -7.12 5.53 -3.03
N VAL A 92 -7.98 6.52 -2.85
CA VAL A 92 -7.61 7.93 -2.68
C VAL A 92 -7.36 8.25 -1.22
N ILE A 93 -8.24 7.79 -0.32
CA ILE A 93 -8.14 8.03 1.11
C ILE A 93 -7.52 6.79 1.76
N LEU A 94 -6.45 7.03 2.50
CA LEU A 94 -5.60 6.01 3.11
C LEU A 94 -5.46 6.33 4.60
N GLU A 95 -6.13 5.54 5.43
CA GLU A 95 -6.04 5.65 6.89
C GLU A 95 -4.93 4.75 7.41
N TYR A 96 -4.08 5.28 8.27
CA TYR A 96 -2.97 4.50 8.85
C TYR A 96 -3.47 3.26 9.59
N MET A 97 -4.58 3.37 10.34
CA MET A 97 -5.23 2.25 11.04
C MET A 97 -5.61 1.04 10.16
N GLY A 98 -5.58 1.16 8.85
CA GLY A 98 -5.77 0.05 7.92
C GLY A 98 -4.53 -0.25 7.07
N MET A 99 -3.44 0.43 7.36
CA MET A 99 -2.19 0.36 6.58
C MET A 99 -0.96 -0.03 7.41
N GLU A 100 -1.11 -0.27 8.72
CA GLU A 100 -0.01 -0.51 9.67
C GLU A 100 0.87 -1.69 9.23
N ILE A 101 0.24 -2.81 8.86
CA ILE A 101 0.96 -4.00 8.39
C ILE A 101 1.73 -3.70 7.12
N TYR A 102 1.11 -3.01 6.16
CA TYR A 102 1.76 -2.66 4.90
C TYR A 102 2.90 -1.66 5.10
N SER A 103 2.73 -0.71 6.02
CA SER A 103 3.78 0.24 6.41
C SER A 103 4.95 -0.49 7.06
N SER A 104 4.69 -1.42 7.98
CA SER A 104 5.72 -2.24 8.63
C SER A 104 6.46 -3.13 7.64
N ILE A 105 5.74 -3.78 6.72
CA ILE A 105 6.34 -4.58 5.65
C ILE A 105 7.22 -3.69 4.76
N ASN A 106 6.75 -2.51 4.38
CA ASN A 106 7.53 -1.58 3.59
C ASN A 106 8.85 -1.21 4.27
N GLN A 107 8.82 -0.85 5.54
CA GLN A 107 10.02 -0.51 6.31
C GLN A 107 10.97 -1.71 6.42
N MET A 108 10.44 -2.89 6.72
CA MET A 108 11.23 -4.12 6.84
C MET A 108 11.89 -4.51 5.49
N VAL A 109 11.16 -4.41 4.39
CA VAL A 109 11.68 -4.77 3.06
C VAL A 109 12.75 -3.78 2.62
N VAL A 110 12.55 -2.48 2.81
CA VAL A 110 13.55 -1.46 2.47
C VAL A 110 14.83 -1.63 3.30
N SER A 111 14.70 -2.04 4.58
CA SER A 111 15.85 -2.21 5.47
C SER A 111 16.59 -3.53 5.30
N PHE A 112 15.88 -4.64 5.06
CA PHE A 112 16.44 -5.99 5.11
C PHE A 112 16.05 -6.89 3.92
N GLY A 113 15.03 -6.52 3.16
CA GLY A 113 14.34 -7.42 2.22
C GLY A 113 15.07 -7.66 0.90
N GLU A 114 15.98 -6.78 0.51
CA GLU A 114 16.62 -6.87 -0.80
C GLU A 114 17.37 -8.21 -0.99
N ARG A 115 18.08 -8.65 0.03
CA ARG A 115 18.85 -9.89 -0.03
C ARG A 115 17.96 -11.12 -0.12
N LEU A 116 16.94 -11.21 0.74
CA LEU A 116 16.03 -12.36 0.78
C LEU A 116 15.25 -12.49 -0.53
N THR A 117 14.67 -11.37 -0.98
CA THR A 117 13.85 -11.33 -2.18
C THR A 117 14.64 -11.65 -3.45
N ARG A 118 15.85 -11.09 -3.57
CA ARG A 118 16.72 -11.37 -4.74
C ARG A 118 17.14 -12.81 -4.84
N THR A 119 17.38 -13.51 -3.73
CA THR A 119 17.81 -14.91 -3.74
C THR A 119 16.76 -15.81 -4.38
N VAL A 120 15.49 -15.66 -4.00
CA VAL A 120 14.38 -16.48 -4.55
C VAL A 120 13.98 -16.01 -5.93
N LEU A 121 13.79 -14.70 -6.14
CA LEU A 121 13.32 -14.17 -7.43
C LEU A 121 14.29 -14.41 -8.58
N ARG A 122 15.59 -14.54 -8.33
CA ARG A 122 16.57 -14.87 -9.37
C ARG A 122 16.45 -16.30 -9.89
N GLN A 123 15.86 -17.20 -9.10
CA GLN A 123 15.65 -18.59 -9.48
C GLN A 123 14.37 -18.77 -10.31
N LEU A 124 13.51 -17.75 -10.38
CA LEU A 124 12.23 -17.79 -11.09
C LEU A 124 12.34 -17.08 -12.44
N GLY A 125 11.75 -17.67 -13.47
CA GLY A 125 11.50 -17.04 -14.76
C GLY A 125 10.40 -15.98 -14.69
N GLU A 126 10.22 -15.21 -15.74
CA GLU A 126 9.22 -14.13 -15.75
C GLU A 126 7.78 -14.68 -15.73
N THR A 127 7.55 -15.84 -16.31
CA THR A 127 6.23 -16.52 -16.28
C THR A 127 5.87 -16.93 -14.85
N GLU A 128 6.77 -17.61 -14.14
CA GLU A 128 6.54 -18.03 -12.74
C GLU A 128 6.33 -16.82 -11.83
N LYS A 129 7.10 -15.76 -11.99
CA LYS A 129 6.92 -14.51 -11.23
C LYS A 129 5.56 -13.88 -11.47
N ARG A 130 5.10 -13.87 -12.72
CA ARG A 130 3.79 -13.33 -13.11
C ARG A 130 2.66 -14.19 -12.57
N VAL A 131 2.74 -15.51 -12.75
CA VAL A 131 1.75 -16.46 -12.25
C VAL A 131 1.66 -16.39 -10.73
N LEU A 132 2.78 -16.48 -10.02
CA LEU A 132 2.81 -16.42 -8.55
C LEU A 132 2.21 -15.10 -8.01
N SER A 133 2.56 -13.97 -8.62
CA SER A 133 2.00 -12.66 -8.23
C SER A 133 0.50 -12.58 -8.46
N GLN A 134 -0.02 -13.14 -9.54
CA GLN A 134 -1.46 -13.13 -9.84
C GLN A 134 -2.21 -14.15 -8.98
N TYR A 135 -1.63 -15.30 -8.70
CA TYR A 135 -2.17 -16.34 -7.84
C TYR A 135 -2.56 -15.79 -6.46
N TYR A 136 -1.67 -15.04 -5.82
CA TYR A 136 -1.97 -14.40 -4.54
C TYR A 136 -3.00 -13.26 -4.63
N LYS A 137 -3.09 -12.54 -5.76
CA LYS A 137 -4.17 -11.56 -5.97
C LYS A 137 -5.53 -12.23 -6.13
N CYS A 138 -5.55 -13.39 -6.75
CA CYS A 138 -6.74 -14.23 -6.95
C CYS A 138 -7.05 -15.10 -5.74
N LYS A 139 -6.48 -14.80 -4.55
CA LYS A 139 -6.72 -15.55 -3.31
C LYS A 139 -6.38 -17.04 -3.42
N GLU A 140 -5.30 -17.34 -4.12
CA GLU A 140 -4.79 -18.70 -4.32
C GLU A 140 -5.74 -19.59 -5.17
N ASP A 141 -6.59 -18.96 -5.98
CA ASP A 141 -7.47 -19.66 -6.94
C ASP A 141 -6.79 -19.79 -8.31
N ALA A 142 -6.46 -21.04 -8.68
CA ALA A 142 -5.79 -21.31 -9.95
C ALA A 142 -6.70 -21.11 -11.17
N ALA A 143 -8.02 -21.28 -11.05
CA ALA A 143 -8.95 -21.06 -12.14
C ALA A 143 -9.09 -19.57 -12.45
N LEU A 144 -9.30 -18.76 -11.40
CA LEU A 144 -9.38 -17.31 -11.52
C LEU A 144 -8.04 -16.73 -12.00
N THR A 145 -6.92 -17.29 -11.54
CA THR A 145 -5.57 -16.90 -12.00
C THR A 145 -5.40 -17.15 -13.49
N ALA A 146 -5.87 -18.27 -13.99
CA ALA A 146 -5.82 -18.66 -15.40
C ALA A 146 -6.64 -17.67 -16.26
N GLU A 147 -7.86 -17.36 -15.84
CA GLU A 147 -8.73 -16.38 -16.50
C GLU A 147 -8.06 -15.01 -16.60
N GLU A 148 -7.55 -14.49 -15.49
CA GLU A 148 -6.90 -13.16 -15.41
C GLU A 148 -5.60 -13.07 -16.22
N LEU A 149 -4.91 -14.19 -16.45
CA LEU A 149 -3.65 -14.22 -17.21
C LEU A 149 -3.84 -14.63 -18.68
N GLY A 150 -5.05 -15.05 -19.08
CA GLY A 150 -5.31 -15.63 -20.40
C GLY A 150 -4.55 -16.95 -20.61
N MET A 151 -4.44 -17.77 -19.56
CA MET A 151 -3.76 -19.06 -19.53
C MET A 151 -4.78 -20.18 -19.26
N THR A 152 -4.39 -21.41 -19.51
CA THR A 152 -5.15 -22.57 -19.03
C THR A 152 -4.85 -22.83 -17.54
N GLN A 153 -5.77 -23.48 -16.85
CA GLN A 153 -5.57 -23.85 -15.44
C GLN A 153 -4.38 -24.82 -15.27
N GLU A 154 -4.14 -25.66 -16.28
CA GLU A 154 -3.00 -26.58 -16.30
C GLU A 154 -1.66 -25.82 -16.41
N GLU A 155 -1.57 -24.81 -17.26
CA GLU A 155 -0.37 -23.95 -17.38
C GLU A 155 -0.08 -23.21 -16.08
N VAL A 156 -1.11 -22.74 -15.38
CA VAL A 156 -0.95 -22.12 -14.06
C VAL A 156 -0.39 -23.14 -13.05
N ARG A 157 -0.98 -24.35 -12.97
CA ARG A 157 -0.48 -25.40 -12.06
C ARG A 157 0.94 -25.82 -12.38
N ASN A 158 1.28 -25.97 -13.65
CA ASN A 158 2.64 -26.30 -14.09
C ASN A 158 3.62 -25.21 -13.72
N SER A 159 3.27 -23.92 -13.86
CA SER A 159 4.10 -22.81 -13.44
C SER A 159 4.32 -22.78 -11.92
N LEU A 160 3.29 -23.08 -11.12
CA LEU A 160 3.41 -23.19 -9.67
C LEU A 160 4.28 -24.40 -9.25
N ALA A 161 4.14 -25.53 -9.95
CA ALA A 161 5.02 -26.68 -9.74
C ALA A 161 6.49 -26.35 -10.09
N GLN A 162 6.70 -25.57 -11.15
CA GLN A 162 8.05 -25.12 -11.52
C GLN A 162 8.66 -24.17 -10.48
N VAL A 163 7.85 -23.33 -9.80
CA VAL A 163 8.30 -22.53 -8.64
C VAL A 163 8.90 -23.45 -7.58
N LYS A 164 8.22 -24.56 -7.24
CA LYS A 164 8.74 -25.54 -6.28
C LYS A 164 10.05 -26.17 -6.74
N VAL A 165 10.15 -26.57 -8.00
CA VAL A 165 11.38 -27.15 -8.56
C VAL A 165 12.54 -26.18 -8.47
N ASN A 166 12.32 -24.91 -8.83
CA ASN A 166 13.37 -23.92 -8.93
C ASN A 166 13.80 -23.38 -7.55
N THR A 167 12.90 -23.27 -6.59
CA THR A 167 13.16 -22.59 -5.31
C THR A 167 13.17 -23.53 -4.10
N GLY A 168 12.64 -24.75 -4.25
CA GLY A 168 12.37 -25.66 -3.14
C GLY A 168 11.15 -25.30 -2.30
N LEU A 169 10.43 -24.21 -2.62
CA LEU A 169 9.27 -23.72 -1.85
C LEU A 169 7.97 -24.18 -2.52
N ASP A 170 7.07 -24.79 -1.74
CA ASP A 170 5.78 -25.33 -2.21
C ASP A 170 4.63 -24.42 -1.82
N VAL A 171 3.83 -23.96 -2.79
CA VAL A 171 2.62 -23.16 -2.52
C VAL A 171 1.55 -23.92 -1.71
N ASN A 172 1.62 -25.26 -1.65
CA ASN A 172 0.70 -26.08 -0.86
C ASN A 172 1.21 -26.31 0.59
N ASP A 173 2.44 -25.97 0.90
CA ASP A 173 2.95 -25.99 2.26
C ASP A 173 2.72 -24.61 2.91
N THR A 174 2.21 -24.59 4.13
CA THR A 174 1.79 -23.35 4.81
C THR A 174 2.94 -22.37 5.04
N GLU A 175 4.13 -22.88 5.44
CA GLU A 175 5.28 -22.00 5.71
C GLU A 175 5.91 -21.49 4.42
N ASP A 176 6.04 -22.35 3.44
CA ASP A 176 6.58 -21.97 2.14
C ASP A 176 5.66 -21.04 1.38
N ASN A 177 4.36 -21.27 1.46
CA ASN A 177 3.33 -20.39 0.89
C ASN A 177 3.42 -18.99 1.50
N PHE A 178 3.56 -18.89 2.82
CA PHE A 178 3.79 -17.61 3.49
C PHE A 178 5.06 -16.91 2.99
N LYS A 179 6.18 -17.63 2.87
CA LYS A 179 7.45 -17.10 2.34
C LYS A 179 7.30 -16.59 0.91
N LEU A 180 6.66 -17.39 0.04
CA LEU A 180 6.41 -17.04 -1.35
C LEU A 180 5.50 -15.80 -1.47
N HIS A 181 4.42 -15.75 -0.69
CA HIS A 181 3.54 -14.58 -0.65
C HIS A 181 4.29 -13.34 -0.17
N PHE A 182 5.05 -13.45 0.92
CA PHE A 182 5.88 -12.35 1.41
C PHE A 182 6.86 -11.85 0.35
N ILE A 183 7.51 -12.74 -0.39
CA ILE A 183 8.45 -12.39 -1.47
C ILE A 183 7.74 -11.63 -2.60
N THR A 184 6.50 -11.99 -2.95
CA THR A 184 5.74 -11.25 -3.95
C THR A 184 5.36 -9.84 -3.50
N ILE A 185 5.08 -9.68 -2.21
CA ILE A 185 4.84 -8.37 -1.58
C ILE A 185 6.12 -7.54 -1.59
N ALA A 186 7.23 -8.13 -1.15
CA ALA A 186 8.53 -7.49 -1.10
C ALA A 186 9.02 -7.02 -2.49
N LYS A 187 8.77 -7.81 -3.53
CA LYS A 187 9.04 -7.42 -4.92
C LYS A 187 8.35 -6.10 -5.28
N LYS A 188 7.06 -5.94 -4.95
CA LYS A 188 6.32 -4.70 -5.23
C LYS A 188 6.91 -3.49 -4.51
N VAL A 189 7.36 -3.68 -3.27
CA VAL A 189 8.02 -2.62 -2.48
C VAL A 189 9.31 -2.18 -3.15
N LEU A 190 10.18 -3.12 -3.52
CA LEU A 190 11.47 -2.84 -4.13
C LEU A 190 11.32 -2.15 -5.51
N GLU A 191 10.39 -2.62 -6.34
CA GLU A 191 10.10 -2.02 -7.64
C GLU A 191 9.62 -0.56 -7.51
N ASN A 192 8.82 -0.27 -6.47
CA ASN A 192 8.35 1.08 -6.21
C ASN A 192 9.48 1.99 -5.71
N ASP A 193 10.35 1.50 -4.84
CA ASP A 193 11.50 2.25 -4.33
C ASP A 193 12.49 2.58 -5.47
N GLU A 194 12.79 1.62 -6.34
CA GLU A 194 13.62 1.86 -7.54
C GLU A 194 13.01 2.90 -8.48
N ARG A 195 11.68 2.88 -8.67
CA ARG A 195 10.97 3.89 -9.48
C ARG A 195 11.11 5.30 -8.89
N ILE A 196 10.97 5.41 -7.57
CA ILE A 196 11.13 6.70 -6.87
C ILE A 196 12.56 7.22 -7.00
N ARG A 197 13.56 6.34 -6.86
CA ARG A 197 14.98 6.72 -7.00
C ARG A 197 15.35 7.20 -8.42
N ARG A 198 14.72 6.62 -9.46
CA ARG A 198 14.98 7.03 -10.85
C ARG A 198 14.32 8.36 -11.22
N ASN A 199 13.30 8.78 -10.49
CA ASN A 199 12.55 10.01 -10.75
C ASN A 199 13.03 11.22 -9.91
N ARG A 200 14.10 11.05 -9.15
CA ARG A 200 14.82 12.10 -8.40
C ARG A 200 16.08 12.52 -9.14
#